data_71ced6809802e064d0ed2f7be3257fe6
#
_entry.id   71ced6809802e064d0ed2f7be3257fe6
#
_cell.length_a   1.000
_cell.length_b   1.000
_cell.length_c   1.000
_cell.angle_alpha   90.00
_cell.angle_beta   90.00
_cell.angle_gamma   90.00
#
_symmetry.space_group_name_H-M   'P 1'
#
loop_
_entity.id
_entity.type
_entity.pdbx_description
1 polymer ?
#
loop_
_entity_poly.entity_id
_entity_poly.type
_entity_poly.pdbx_seq_one_letter_code
_entity_poly.pdbx_strand_id
1 'polypeptide(L)'
;MTTSDGNSTPDNSPPDNIAPDNIADIDIAQSVAVVTGGAGGIGKGIVGALLRRGAAVVIADIEQAAIDAAVQQLAELGSVTGIRTDVSDEASVRALADYVFDAHGKCNLLYNNAGVTSGGGGKPWQQEPNDWRWCFGVNVFGVAICVSEFVPRMLESGEPGQVINTSSGDGGFAPVPTASVYASSKAAVSCFTEALHHNLVSEDTQLRASVFYPSGGLLRTGLFTASRNRPEHLARVGEATGRKSMTFEEMKGMLAAAGRDVTEADLDALGDFVVVETAARRYIITMDLRDTVDLLHRRANAIGDLNVPPHHGMPV
;
A
#
# COMPACT_ATOMS: atom_id res chain seq x y z
N MET A 1 -21.70 16.37 -57.01
CA MET A 1 -22.14 16.11 -55.62
C MET A 1 -20.92 15.61 -54.88
N THR A 2 -20.26 16.51 -54.17
CA THR A 2 -19.05 16.26 -53.41
C THR A 2 -19.44 15.95 -51.97
N THR A 3 -19.20 14.73 -51.55
CA THR A 3 -19.34 14.32 -50.13
C THR A 3 -18.05 14.72 -49.40
N SER A 4 -18.18 15.65 -48.48
CA SER A 4 -17.11 16.02 -47.55
C SER A 4 -17.09 15.01 -46.42
N ASP A 5 -16.07 14.13 -46.38
CA ASP A 5 -15.77 13.29 -45.24
C ASP A 5 -15.21 14.17 -44.12
N GLY A 6 -16.02 14.39 -43.11
CA GLY A 6 -15.61 15.04 -41.87
C GLY A 6 -14.77 14.09 -41.01
N ASN A 7 -13.46 14.09 -41.22
CA ASN A 7 -12.52 13.42 -40.32
C ASN A 7 -12.26 14.34 -39.12
N SER A 8 -13.11 14.29 -38.11
CA SER A 8 -12.84 14.91 -36.82
C SER A 8 -11.83 14.04 -36.08
N THR A 9 -10.58 14.50 -36.01
CA THR A 9 -9.59 13.95 -35.07
C THR A 9 -10.16 14.03 -33.65
N PRO A 10 -10.10 12.94 -32.86
CA PRO A 10 -10.53 13.02 -31.47
C PRO A 10 -9.69 14.08 -30.75
N ASP A 11 -10.36 14.94 -30.03
CA ASP A 11 -9.75 15.91 -29.14
C ASP A 11 -8.99 15.16 -28.03
N ASN A 12 -7.67 15.11 -28.16
CA ASN A 12 -6.77 14.51 -27.19
C ASN A 12 -6.33 15.52 -26.10
N SER A 13 -7.12 16.55 -25.88
CA SER A 13 -6.91 17.42 -24.72
C SER A 13 -7.03 16.56 -23.45
N PRO A 14 -6.06 16.63 -22.52
CA PRO A 14 -6.23 15.95 -21.25
C PRO A 14 -7.51 16.46 -20.59
N PRO A 15 -8.31 15.59 -19.96
CA PRO A 15 -9.48 16.03 -19.23
C PRO A 15 -9.08 17.13 -18.26
N ASP A 16 -9.95 18.13 -18.14
CA ASP A 16 -9.78 19.33 -17.32
C ASP A 16 -9.04 18.97 -16.04
N ASN A 17 -7.89 19.61 -15.82
CA ASN A 17 -7.12 19.51 -14.59
C ASN A 17 -8.10 19.62 -13.43
N ILE A 18 -8.26 18.55 -12.64
CA ILE A 18 -8.77 18.70 -11.29
C ILE A 18 -7.85 19.75 -10.68
N ALA A 19 -8.41 20.92 -10.40
CA ALA A 19 -7.64 22.04 -9.84
C ALA A 19 -6.78 21.50 -8.69
N PRO A 20 -5.51 21.88 -8.57
CA PRO A 20 -4.70 21.41 -7.46
C PRO A 20 -5.47 21.71 -6.19
N ASP A 21 -5.68 20.68 -5.37
CA ASP A 21 -6.34 20.80 -4.09
C ASP A 21 -5.65 21.93 -3.31
N ASN A 22 -6.32 23.07 -3.13
CA ASN A 22 -5.79 24.23 -2.39
C ASN A 22 -5.77 23.96 -0.87
N ILE A 23 -5.56 22.70 -0.48
CA ILE A 23 -5.41 22.31 0.91
C ILE A 23 -3.96 22.49 1.33
N ALA A 24 -3.75 23.10 2.50
CA ALA A 24 -2.41 23.27 3.06
C ALA A 24 -1.71 21.94 3.33
N ASP A 25 -0.39 21.93 3.24
CA ASP A 25 0.47 20.82 3.64
C ASP A 25 0.17 20.38 5.07
N ILE A 26 0.43 19.11 5.38
CA ILE A 26 0.26 18.58 6.73
C ILE A 26 1.49 18.93 7.58
N ASP A 27 1.27 19.53 8.73
CA ASP A 27 2.31 19.71 9.75
C ASP A 27 2.57 18.35 10.44
N ILE A 28 3.61 17.68 10.04
CA ILE A 28 4.00 16.37 10.59
C ILE A 28 4.31 16.48 12.09
N ALA A 29 4.92 17.56 12.55
CA ALA A 29 5.32 17.72 13.97
C ALA A 29 4.11 17.82 14.92
N GLN A 30 2.96 18.24 14.43
CA GLN A 30 1.73 18.31 15.20
C GLN A 30 0.81 17.10 14.98
N SER A 31 1.28 16.11 14.22
CA SER A 31 0.45 14.97 13.81
C SER A 31 0.55 13.79 14.76
N VAL A 32 -0.58 13.08 14.90
CA VAL A 32 -0.64 11.71 15.42
C VAL A 32 -0.77 10.76 14.25
N ALA A 33 0.14 9.79 14.17
CA ALA A 33 0.20 8.82 13.08
C ALA A 33 0.00 7.40 13.58
N VAL A 34 -0.77 6.61 12.83
CA VAL A 34 -0.88 5.16 12.99
C VAL A 34 -0.23 4.49 11.79
N VAL A 35 0.63 3.50 12.04
CA VAL A 35 1.29 2.73 10.97
C VAL A 35 1.03 1.24 11.18
N THR A 36 0.17 0.64 10.36
CA THR A 36 -0.06 -0.80 10.38
C THR A 36 1.10 -1.54 9.72
N GLY A 37 1.51 -2.70 10.27
CA GLY A 37 2.76 -3.36 9.87
C GLY A 37 3.98 -2.48 10.17
N GLY A 38 3.90 -1.65 11.21
CA GLY A 38 4.90 -0.63 11.55
C GLY A 38 6.12 -1.15 12.29
N ALA A 39 6.12 -2.41 12.74
CA ALA A 39 7.22 -2.98 13.51
C ALA A 39 8.42 -3.42 12.65
N GLY A 40 8.28 -3.46 11.31
CA GLY A 40 9.34 -3.91 10.42
C GLY A 40 9.26 -3.36 9.00
N GLY A 41 10.29 -3.63 8.21
CA GLY A 41 10.30 -3.31 6.79
C GLY A 41 10.03 -1.83 6.49
N ILE A 42 9.22 -1.58 5.46
CA ILE A 42 8.84 -0.24 5.03
C ILE A 42 8.12 0.53 6.16
N GLY A 43 7.20 -0.15 6.89
CA GLY A 43 6.45 0.47 7.98
C GLY A 43 7.36 1.05 9.05
N LYS A 44 8.41 0.32 9.45
CA LYS A 44 9.39 0.81 10.41
C LYS A 44 10.19 2.02 9.89
N GLY A 45 10.55 2.03 8.60
CA GLY A 45 11.17 3.19 7.97
C GLY A 45 10.27 4.43 8.02
N ILE A 46 8.96 4.27 7.73
CA ILE A 46 7.95 5.34 7.85
C ILE A 46 7.85 5.82 9.29
N VAL A 47 7.76 4.91 10.28
CA VAL A 47 7.73 5.25 11.72
C VAL A 47 8.93 6.10 12.10
N GLY A 48 10.15 5.66 11.75
CA GLY A 48 11.37 6.42 12.03
C GLY A 48 11.36 7.81 11.40
N ALA A 49 10.88 7.93 10.16
CA ALA A 49 10.80 9.21 9.46
C ALA A 49 9.78 10.18 10.07
N LEU A 50 8.64 9.68 10.57
CA LEU A 50 7.63 10.44 11.28
C LEU A 50 8.16 10.96 12.62
N LEU A 51 8.81 10.08 13.41
CA LEU A 51 9.39 10.43 14.70
C LEU A 51 10.48 11.49 14.57
N ARG A 52 11.39 11.36 13.60
CA ARG A 52 12.43 12.39 13.32
C ARG A 52 11.84 13.76 12.99
N ARG A 53 10.59 13.82 12.54
CA ARG A 53 9.85 15.06 12.24
C ARG A 53 8.92 15.51 13.36
N GLY A 54 8.95 14.83 14.52
CA GLY A 54 8.24 15.23 15.72
C GLY A 54 6.81 14.71 15.86
N ALA A 55 6.34 13.84 14.97
CA ALA A 55 5.02 13.21 15.10
C ALA A 55 4.97 12.27 16.32
N ALA A 56 3.80 12.15 16.93
CA ALA A 56 3.51 11.03 17.82
C ALA A 56 3.06 9.82 16.99
N VAL A 57 3.66 8.64 17.21
CA VAL A 57 3.43 7.48 16.35
C VAL A 57 2.94 6.27 17.16
N VAL A 58 1.87 5.64 16.68
CA VAL A 58 1.38 4.35 17.16
C VAL A 58 1.71 3.27 16.12
N ILE A 59 2.61 2.36 16.49
CA ILE A 59 2.92 1.15 15.73
C ILE A 59 1.80 0.14 15.96
N ALA A 60 1.13 -0.30 14.91
CA ALA A 60 0.19 -1.39 14.93
C ALA A 60 0.76 -2.59 14.16
N ASP A 61 0.97 -3.72 14.82
CA ASP A 61 1.52 -4.92 14.18
C ASP A 61 0.93 -6.18 14.83
N ILE A 62 0.96 -7.30 14.12
CA ILE A 62 0.48 -8.57 14.67
C ILE A 62 1.51 -9.25 15.59
N GLU A 63 2.81 -8.93 15.42
CA GLU A 63 3.93 -9.57 16.10
C GLU A 63 4.39 -8.77 17.32
N GLN A 64 3.95 -9.14 18.53
CA GLN A 64 4.28 -8.42 19.75
C GLN A 64 5.80 -8.23 19.96
N ALA A 65 6.60 -9.28 19.75
CA ALA A 65 8.04 -9.19 19.91
C ALA A 65 8.70 -8.19 18.94
N ALA A 66 8.17 -8.07 17.71
CA ALA A 66 8.63 -7.09 16.75
C ALA A 66 8.25 -5.66 17.15
N ILE A 67 7.04 -5.48 17.70
CA ILE A 67 6.58 -4.21 18.27
C ILE A 67 7.52 -3.76 19.39
N ASP A 68 7.77 -4.64 20.38
CA ASP A 68 8.61 -4.31 21.54
C ASP A 68 10.02 -3.89 21.11
N ALA A 69 10.60 -4.63 20.15
CA ALA A 69 11.91 -4.32 19.61
C ALA A 69 11.91 -2.99 18.82
N ALA A 70 10.88 -2.72 18.01
CA ALA A 70 10.78 -1.48 17.25
C ALA A 70 10.59 -0.26 18.17
N VAL A 71 9.70 -0.36 19.16
CA VAL A 71 9.49 0.70 20.16
C VAL A 71 10.79 1.00 20.89
N GLN A 72 11.51 -0.02 21.39
CA GLN A 72 12.78 0.16 22.07
C GLN A 72 13.82 0.87 21.19
N GLN A 73 13.93 0.47 19.91
CA GLN A 73 14.91 1.04 18.98
C GLN A 73 14.59 2.47 18.56
N LEU A 74 13.31 2.84 18.52
CA LEU A 74 12.86 4.13 17.99
C LEU A 74 12.51 5.14 19.10
N ALA A 75 12.48 4.74 20.38
CA ALA A 75 12.10 5.59 21.50
C ALA A 75 12.94 6.87 21.65
N GLU A 76 14.23 6.82 21.25
CA GLU A 76 15.10 8.01 21.29
C GLU A 76 14.77 9.05 20.20
N LEU A 77 14.02 8.64 19.16
CA LEU A 77 13.63 9.55 18.07
C LEU A 77 12.38 10.39 18.38
N GLY A 78 11.55 9.96 19.34
CA GLY A 78 10.30 10.68 19.66
C GLY A 78 9.26 9.83 20.37
N SER A 79 8.02 10.36 20.40
CA SER A 79 6.89 9.71 21.06
C SER A 79 6.38 8.51 20.24
N VAL A 80 6.68 7.30 20.67
CA VAL A 80 6.26 6.05 20.01
C VAL A 80 5.63 5.09 21.00
N THR A 81 4.51 4.51 20.61
CA THR A 81 3.84 3.40 21.31
C THR A 81 3.58 2.26 20.35
N GLY A 82 3.38 1.05 20.88
CA GLY A 82 3.09 -0.13 20.07
C GLY A 82 1.86 -0.86 20.57
N ILE A 83 0.96 -1.22 19.66
CA ILE A 83 -0.28 -1.95 19.93
C ILE A 83 -0.33 -3.19 19.05
N ARG A 84 -0.49 -4.37 19.68
CA ARG A 84 -0.69 -5.59 18.92
C ARG A 84 -2.05 -5.55 18.23
N THR A 85 -2.03 -5.63 16.90
CA THR A 85 -3.23 -5.48 16.07
C THR A 85 -3.21 -6.49 14.92
N ASP A 86 -4.28 -7.26 14.79
CA ASP A 86 -4.59 -8.01 13.59
C ASP A 86 -5.55 -7.16 12.74
N VAL A 87 -5.07 -6.64 11.61
CA VAL A 87 -5.88 -5.77 10.74
C VAL A 87 -7.05 -6.52 10.07
N SER A 88 -7.01 -7.85 10.03
CA SER A 88 -8.11 -8.66 9.49
C SER A 88 -9.23 -8.93 10.49
N ASP A 89 -9.06 -8.50 11.74
CA ASP A 89 -10.05 -8.60 12.82
C ASP A 89 -10.63 -7.23 13.19
N GLU A 90 -11.92 -7.04 12.93
CA GLU A 90 -12.63 -5.79 13.20
C GLU A 90 -12.54 -5.36 14.67
N ALA A 91 -12.64 -6.29 15.61
CA ALA A 91 -12.54 -6.00 17.04
C ALA A 91 -11.14 -5.50 17.42
N SER A 92 -10.10 -6.08 16.82
CA SER A 92 -8.70 -5.68 17.01
C SER A 92 -8.45 -4.26 16.48
N VAL A 93 -8.95 -3.94 15.29
CA VAL A 93 -8.80 -2.60 14.69
C VAL A 93 -9.61 -1.56 15.46
N ARG A 94 -10.83 -1.90 15.91
CA ARG A 94 -11.63 -1.01 16.76
C ARG A 94 -10.92 -0.68 18.07
N ALA A 95 -10.35 -1.68 18.72
CA ALA A 95 -9.57 -1.46 19.95
C ALA A 95 -8.34 -0.57 19.72
N LEU A 96 -7.67 -0.71 18.56
CA LEU A 96 -6.59 0.20 18.17
C LEU A 96 -7.10 1.63 17.99
N ALA A 97 -8.22 1.82 17.29
CA ALA A 97 -8.80 3.14 17.08
C ALA A 97 -9.24 3.77 18.41
N ASP A 98 -9.93 3.02 19.28
CA ASP A 98 -10.30 3.47 20.62
C ASP A 98 -9.08 3.96 21.40
N TYR A 99 -8.01 3.16 21.44
CA TYR A 99 -6.76 3.57 22.10
C TYR A 99 -6.19 4.87 21.54
N VAL A 100 -6.13 5.00 20.21
CA VAL A 100 -5.52 6.18 19.57
C VAL A 100 -6.30 7.46 19.89
N PHE A 101 -7.63 7.40 19.77
CA PHE A 101 -8.47 8.58 20.04
C PHE A 101 -8.58 8.90 21.52
N ASP A 102 -8.58 7.89 22.42
CA ASP A 102 -8.56 8.10 23.87
C ASP A 102 -7.24 8.70 24.36
N ALA A 103 -6.11 8.21 23.84
CA ALA A 103 -4.78 8.65 24.29
C ALA A 103 -4.33 9.97 23.66
N HIS A 104 -4.73 10.26 22.42
CA HIS A 104 -4.22 11.39 21.65
C HIS A 104 -5.32 12.39 21.22
N GLY A 105 -6.59 12.03 21.33
CA GLY A 105 -7.73 12.86 20.92
C GLY A 105 -7.91 12.99 19.40
N LYS A 106 -6.96 12.51 18.61
CA LYS A 106 -6.96 12.63 17.15
C LYS A 106 -6.09 11.56 16.46
N CYS A 107 -6.32 11.38 15.18
CA CYS A 107 -5.42 10.70 14.25
C CYS A 107 -5.34 11.55 12.98
N ASN A 108 -4.17 12.05 12.63
CA ASN A 108 -3.96 12.85 11.41
C ASN A 108 -3.51 11.98 10.23
N LEU A 109 -2.69 10.94 10.51
CA LEU A 109 -2.06 10.12 9.48
C LEU A 109 -2.33 8.64 9.75
N LEU A 110 -3.05 8.01 8.82
CA LEU A 110 -3.31 6.58 8.85
C LEU A 110 -2.56 5.88 7.71
N TYR A 111 -1.46 5.19 8.04
CA TYR A 111 -0.72 4.37 7.08
C TYR A 111 -1.20 2.92 7.13
N ASN A 112 -2.01 2.53 6.18
CA ASN A 112 -2.42 1.15 5.96
C ASN A 112 -1.32 0.44 5.17
N ASN A 113 -0.27 0.00 5.88
CA ASN A 113 0.92 -0.60 5.28
C ASN A 113 1.02 -2.11 5.55
N ALA A 114 0.30 -2.66 6.53
CA ALA A 114 0.27 -4.10 6.76
C ALA A 114 -0.10 -4.87 5.49
N GLY A 115 0.64 -5.93 5.20
CA GLY A 115 0.39 -6.72 4.01
C GLY A 115 1.12 -8.05 4.00
N VAL A 116 0.55 -9.01 3.27
CA VAL A 116 1.08 -10.36 3.12
C VAL A 116 1.04 -10.79 1.65
N THR A 117 1.88 -11.77 1.29
CA THR A 117 1.71 -12.51 0.04
C THR A 117 0.82 -13.73 0.28
N SER A 118 0.34 -14.36 -0.79
CA SER A 118 -0.44 -15.62 -0.67
C SER A 118 0.36 -16.82 -0.14
N GLY A 119 1.66 -16.65 0.07
CA GLY A 119 2.54 -17.73 0.56
C GLY A 119 2.97 -18.72 -0.52
N GLY A 120 2.73 -18.46 -1.79
CA GLY A 120 3.21 -19.25 -2.92
C GLY A 120 2.82 -18.64 -4.26
N GLY A 121 3.74 -18.72 -5.22
CA GLY A 121 3.47 -18.38 -6.61
C GLY A 121 2.79 -19.53 -7.33
N GLY A 122 2.41 -19.32 -8.59
CA GLY A 122 1.85 -20.35 -9.44
C GLY A 122 0.70 -19.84 -10.28
N LYS A 123 0.11 -20.77 -11.04
CA LYS A 123 -1.02 -20.43 -11.91
C LYS A 123 -2.28 -20.16 -11.07
N PRO A 124 -3.19 -19.28 -11.51
CA PRO A 124 -4.40 -18.94 -10.75
C PRO A 124 -5.22 -20.15 -10.30
N TRP A 125 -5.34 -21.18 -11.12
CA TRP A 125 -6.09 -22.40 -10.80
C TRP A 125 -5.36 -23.40 -9.88
N GLN A 126 -4.13 -23.08 -9.47
CA GLN A 126 -3.35 -23.83 -8.48
C GLN A 126 -3.38 -23.17 -7.09
N GLN A 127 -4.01 -21.99 -6.99
CA GLN A 127 -4.16 -21.30 -5.72
C GLN A 127 -5.36 -21.86 -4.94
N GLU A 128 -5.18 -22.13 -3.67
CA GLU A 128 -6.26 -22.61 -2.81
C GLU A 128 -7.19 -21.46 -2.37
N PRO A 129 -8.48 -21.73 -2.09
CA PRO A 129 -9.39 -20.71 -1.56
C PRO A 129 -8.85 -19.99 -0.32
N ASN A 130 -8.09 -20.70 0.54
CA ASN A 130 -7.48 -20.10 1.72
C ASN A 130 -6.35 -19.13 1.41
N ASP A 131 -5.67 -19.24 0.25
CA ASP A 131 -4.69 -18.25 -0.21
C ASP A 131 -5.37 -16.90 -0.48
N TRP A 132 -6.52 -16.94 -1.14
CA TRP A 132 -7.35 -15.77 -1.41
C TRP A 132 -7.91 -15.17 -0.12
N ARG A 133 -8.51 -15.99 0.75
CA ARG A 133 -9.09 -15.52 2.01
C ARG A 133 -8.07 -14.81 2.88
N TRP A 134 -6.89 -15.40 3.04
CA TRP A 134 -5.84 -14.81 3.87
C TRP A 134 -5.27 -13.53 3.26
N CYS A 135 -4.87 -13.58 1.99
CA CYS A 135 -4.25 -12.43 1.34
C CYS A 135 -5.23 -11.24 1.23
N PHE A 136 -6.48 -11.48 0.85
CA PHE A 136 -7.50 -10.45 0.80
C PHE A 136 -7.92 -10.00 2.21
N GLY A 137 -7.99 -10.92 3.16
CA GLY A 137 -8.27 -10.61 4.56
C GLY A 137 -7.36 -9.53 5.11
N VAL A 138 -6.06 -9.67 4.89
CA VAL A 138 -5.08 -8.69 5.37
C VAL A 138 -5.00 -7.48 4.42
N ASN A 139 -4.75 -7.70 3.12
CA ASN A 139 -4.38 -6.63 2.20
C ASN A 139 -5.56 -5.73 1.81
N VAL A 140 -6.78 -6.27 1.73
CA VAL A 140 -7.96 -5.55 1.24
C VAL A 140 -8.93 -5.27 2.37
N PHE A 141 -9.41 -6.31 3.05
CA PHE A 141 -10.35 -6.11 4.15
C PHE A 141 -9.71 -5.41 5.33
N GLY A 142 -8.42 -5.69 5.63
CA GLY A 142 -7.68 -4.95 6.66
C GLY A 142 -7.62 -3.44 6.38
N VAL A 143 -7.37 -3.04 5.13
CA VAL A 143 -7.42 -1.62 4.73
C VAL A 143 -8.83 -1.06 4.89
N ALA A 144 -9.85 -1.79 4.42
CA ALA A 144 -11.24 -1.34 4.51
C ALA A 144 -11.72 -1.20 5.96
N ILE A 145 -11.37 -2.15 6.84
CA ILE A 145 -11.68 -2.11 8.27
C ILE A 145 -11.00 -0.92 8.94
N CYS A 146 -9.69 -0.70 8.69
CA CYS A 146 -8.99 0.47 9.21
C CYS A 146 -9.65 1.78 8.76
N VAL A 147 -10.02 1.90 7.48
CA VAL A 147 -10.73 3.07 6.98
C VAL A 147 -12.08 3.24 7.68
N SER A 148 -12.85 2.17 7.87
CA SER A 148 -14.17 2.25 8.51
C SER A 148 -14.12 2.63 9.99
N GLU A 149 -13.07 2.24 10.71
CA GLU A 149 -12.93 2.56 12.14
C GLU A 149 -12.24 3.92 12.39
N PHE A 150 -11.35 4.36 11.51
CA PHE A 150 -10.58 5.59 11.69
C PHE A 150 -11.19 6.80 10.98
N VAL A 151 -11.60 6.68 9.71
CA VAL A 151 -12.01 7.84 8.92
C VAL A 151 -13.20 8.59 9.50
N PRO A 152 -14.28 7.95 9.99
CA PRO A 152 -15.37 8.70 10.63
C PRO A 152 -14.89 9.55 11.81
N ARG A 153 -14.02 9.02 12.67
CA ARG A 153 -13.47 9.73 13.83
C ARG A 153 -12.49 10.83 13.42
N MET A 154 -11.71 10.60 12.34
CA MET A 154 -10.85 11.64 11.75
C MET A 154 -11.69 12.80 11.19
N LEU A 155 -12.83 12.51 10.57
CA LEU A 155 -13.78 13.52 10.09
C LEU A 155 -14.40 14.31 11.24
N GLU A 156 -14.84 13.63 12.31
CA GLU A 156 -15.39 14.25 13.53
C GLU A 156 -14.41 15.21 14.19
N SER A 157 -13.10 14.90 14.14
CA SER A 157 -12.08 15.78 14.71
C SER A 157 -11.95 17.11 13.96
N GLY A 158 -12.32 17.15 12.67
CA GLY A 158 -12.16 18.31 11.80
C GLY A 158 -10.71 18.69 11.49
N GLU A 159 -9.74 17.89 11.98
CA GLU A 159 -8.32 18.13 11.79
C GLU A 159 -7.86 17.75 10.36
N PRO A 160 -6.86 18.45 9.82
CA PRO A 160 -6.22 18.02 8.58
C PRO A 160 -5.61 16.62 8.72
N GLY A 161 -5.83 15.78 7.73
CA GLY A 161 -5.30 14.42 7.79
C GLY A 161 -5.19 13.72 6.44
N GLN A 162 -4.51 12.57 6.44
CA GLN A 162 -4.32 11.75 5.26
C GLN A 162 -4.35 10.27 5.56
N VAL A 163 -5.01 9.52 4.69
CA VAL A 163 -5.01 8.05 4.68
C VAL A 163 -4.09 7.58 3.57
N ILE A 164 -3.06 6.83 3.90
CA ILE A 164 -2.07 6.32 2.95
C ILE A 164 -2.20 4.80 2.86
N ASN A 165 -2.66 4.30 1.71
CA ASN A 165 -2.84 2.87 1.48
C ASN A 165 -1.69 2.31 0.64
N THR A 166 -0.98 1.32 1.17
CA THR A 166 0.15 0.68 0.49
C THR A 166 -0.34 -0.36 -0.52
N SER A 167 -0.25 -0.02 -1.79
CA SER A 167 -0.46 -0.92 -2.92
C SER A 167 0.87 -1.57 -3.36
N SER A 168 1.02 -1.86 -4.63
CA SER A 168 2.22 -2.36 -5.28
C SER A 168 2.14 -2.07 -6.78
N GLY A 169 3.26 -1.87 -7.44
CA GLY A 169 3.31 -1.89 -8.90
C GLY A 169 2.74 -3.19 -9.46
N ASP A 170 2.97 -4.29 -8.74
CA ASP A 170 2.38 -5.61 -9.00
C ASP A 170 0.88 -5.58 -8.65
N GLY A 171 0.04 -5.47 -9.64
CA GLY A 171 -1.42 -5.37 -9.52
C GLY A 171 -1.93 -3.94 -9.66
N GLY A 172 -1.34 -2.96 -8.99
CA GLY A 172 -1.78 -1.57 -9.07
C GLY A 172 -1.59 -0.96 -10.47
N PHE A 173 -0.47 -1.28 -11.13
CA PHE A 173 -0.22 -0.83 -12.49
C PHE A 173 -0.53 -1.91 -13.53
N ALA A 174 -0.20 -3.17 -13.25
CA ALA A 174 -0.45 -4.28 -14.15
C ALA A 174 -0.48 -5.62 -13.41
N PRO A 175 -1.19 -6.64 -13.92
CA PRO A 175 -1.20 -7.96 -13.30
C PRO A 175 0.18 -8.62 -13.38
N VAL A 176 0.46 -9.50 -12.40
CA VAL A 176 1.60 -10.41 -12.42
C VAL A 176 1.07 -11.84 -12.51
N PRO A 177 1.21 -12.52 -13.65
CA PRO A 177 0.60 -13.84 -13.86
C PRO A 177 1.00 -14.89 -12.82
N THR A 178 2.23 -14.82 -12.30
CA THR A 178 2.76 -15.77 -11.31
C THR A 178 2.44 -15.39 -9.85
N ALA A 179 1.79 -14.26 -9.62
CA ALA A 179 1.41 -13.76 -8.28
C ALA A 179 -0.05 -13.25 -8.27
N SER A 180 -0.95 -13.99 -8.92
CA SER A 180 -2.32 -13.56 -9.20
C SER A 180 -3.10 -13.12 -7.95
N VAL A 181 -3.01 -13.85 -6.84
CA VAL A 181 -3.72 -13.51 -5.59
C VAL A 181 -3.22 -12.17 -5.03
N TYR A 182 -1.90 -12.03 -4.90
CA TYR A 182 -1.28 -10.80 -4.39
C TYR A 182 -1.58 -9.61 -5.31
N ALA A 183 -1.31 -9.76 -6.61
CA ALA A 183 -1.54 -8.69 -7.59
C ALA A 183 -3.01 -8.25 -7.62
N SER A 184 -3.96 -9.19 -7.56
CA SER A 184 -5.39 -8.85 -7.48
C SER A 184 -5.73 -8.08 -6.19
N SER A 185 -5.14 -8.46 -5.05
CA SER A 185 -5.35 -7.73 -3.80
C SER A 185 -4.83 -6.29 -3.87
N LYS A 186 -3.66 -6.07 -4.51
CA LYS A 186 -3.07 -4.73 -4.65
C LYS A 186 -3.79 -3.86 -5.68
N ALA A 187 -4.34 -4.46 -6.74
CA ALA A 187 -5.26 -3.78 -7.66
C ALA A 187 -6.52 -3.28 -6.93
N ALA A 188 -7.11 -4.13 -6.08
CA ALA A 188 -8.27 -3.77 -5.27
C ALA A 188 -7.96 -2.59 -4.32
N VAL A 189 -6.79 -2.57 -3.68
CA VAL A 189 -6.36 -1.45 -2.81
C VAL A 189 -6.23 -0.16 -3.62
N SER A 190 -5.65 -0.20 -4.84
CA SER A 190 -5.52 0.98 -5.69
C SER A 190 -6.88 1.57 -6.06
N CYS A 191 -7.79 0.72 -6.53
CA CYS A 191 -9.16 1.13 -6.88
C CYS A 191 -9.93 1.68 -5.66
N PHE A 192 -9.84 1.00 -4.52
CA PHE A 192 -10.48 1.46 -3.27
C PHE A 192 -9.96 2.82 -2.82
N THR A 193 -8.63 3.04 -2.91
CA THR A 193 -8.01 4.30 -2.51
C THR A 193 -8.45 5.47 -3.39
N GLU A 194 -8.58 5.23 -4.70
CA GLU A 194 -9.07 6.23 -5.64
C GLU A 194 -10.52 6.63 -5.32
N ALA A 195 -11.39 5.64 -5.09
CA ALA A 195 -12.77 5.90 -4.67
C ALA A 195 -12.85 6.68 -3.34
N LEU A 196 -12.04 6.28 -2.35
CA LEU A 196 -11.96 6.99 -1.06
C LEU A 196 -11.52 8.44 -1.25
N HIS A 197 -10.47 8.67 -2.06
CA HIS A 197 -9.98 10.02 -2.33
C HIS A 197 -11.07 10.91 -2.91
N HIS A 198 -11.74 10.45 -3.96
CA HIS A 198 -12.82 11.22 -4.60
C HIS A 198 -13.97 11.52 -3.66
N ASN A 199 -14.36 10.57 -2.79
CA ASN A 199 -15.41 10.83 -1.80
C ASN A 199 -14.98 11.91 -0.80
N LEU A 200 -13.76 11.83 -0.25
CA LEU A 200 -13.25 12.83 0.70
C LEU A 200 -13.15 14.23 0.08
N VAL A 201 -12.81 14.32 -1.22
CA VAL A 201 -12.79 15.60 -1.96
C VAL A 201 -14.23 16.11 -2.19
N SER A 202 -15.15 15.24 -2.60
CA SER A 202 -16.52 15.65 -2.92
C SER A 202 -17.32 16.14 -1.69
N GLU A 203 -16.95 15.69 -0.49
CA GLU A 203 -17.55 16.13 0.76
C GLU A 203 -16.85 17.34 1.39
N ASP A 204 -15.92 17.98 0.67
CA ASP A 204 -15.16 19.17 1.10
C ASP A 204 -14.50 19.02 2.47
N THR A 205 -13.97 17.82 2.74
CA THR A 205 -13.32 17.52 4.02
C THR A 205 -11.85 17.97 4.03
N GLN A 206 -11.24 18.04 5.24
CA GLN A 206 -9.82 18.27 5.42
C GLN A 206 -9.00 16.97 5.28
N LEU A 207 -9.64 15.83 5.00
CA LEU A 207 -8.97 14.57 4.76
C LEU A 207 -8.74 14.32 3.27
N ARG A 208 -7.66 13.60 2.98
CA ARG A 208 -7.36 13.07 1.64
C ARG A 208 -6.89 11.63 1.75
N ALA A 209 -6.92 10.91 0.64
CA ALA A 209 -6.34 9.59 0.54
C ALA A 209 -5.21 9.57 -0.50
N SER A 210 -4.20 8.75 -0.25
CA SER A 210 -3.06 8.53 -1.14
C SER A 210 -2.84 7.04 -1.35
N VAL A 211 -2.41 6.68 -2.55
CA VAL A 211 -1.92 5.34 -2.85
C VAL A 211 -0.39 5.35 -2.90
N PHE A 212 0.22 4.48 -2.11
CA PHE A 212 1.67 4.29 -2.09
C PHE A 212 2.06 3.04 -2.87
N TYR A 213 2.95 3.21 -3.84
CA TYR A 213 3.57 2.14 -4.62
C TYR A 213 5.05 2.06 -4.25
N PRO A 214 5.44 1.13 -3.36
CA PRO A 214 6.83 0.98 -2.94
C PRO A 214 7.77 0.74 -4.13
N SER A 215 8.86 1.49 -4.18
CA SER A 215 9.83 1.48 -5.28
C SER A 215 11.22 1.88 -4.76
N GLY A 216 12.20 2.03 -5.63
CA GLY A 216 13.57 2.45 -5.27
C GLY A 216 14.56 1.29 -5.11
N GLY A 217 14.23 0.10 -5.61
CA GLY A 217 15.09 -1.09 -5.58
C GLY A 217 14.41 -2.32 -4.99
N LEU A 218 15.19 -3.34 -4.67
CA LEU A 218 14.68 -4.54 -4.02
C LEU A 218 14.41 -4.28 -2.55
N LEU A 219 13.17 -4.52 -2.11
CA LEU A 219 12.70 -4.23 -0.76
C LEU A 219 12.88 -5.45 0.15
N ARG A 220 13.87 -5.42 1.02
CA ARG A 220 14.08 -6.47 2.04
C ARG A 220 13.09 -6.30 3.18
N THR A 221 11.94 -6.96 3.08
CA THR A 221 10.85 -6.86 4.05
C THR A 221 10.41 -8.22 4.59
N GLY A 222 9.59 -8.22 5.64
CA GLY A 222 8.94 -9.41 6.18
C GLY A 222 7.93 -10.09 5.23
N LEU A 223 7.66 -9.49 4.08
CA LEU A 223 6.73 -10.00 3.07
C LEU A 223 7.13 -11.39 2.56
N PHE A 224 8.44 -11.64 2.41
CA PHE A 224 8.99 -12.95 1.96
C PHE A 224 8.76 -14.08 2.97
N THR A 225 8.56 -13.75 4.22
CA THR A 225 8.31 -14.71 5.30
C THR A 225 6.92 -14.54 5.92
N ALA A 226 6.02 -13.86 5.24
CA ALA A 226 4.69 -13.52 5.75
C ALA A 226 3.88 -14.74 6.21
N SER A 227 4.12 -15.92 5.61
CA SER A 227 3.44 -17.18 5.94
C SER A 227 3.58 -17.60 7.42
N ARG A 228 4.55 -17.06 8.16
CA ARG A 228 4.70 -17.28 9.62
C ARG A 228 3.49 -16.75 10.42
N ASN A 229 2.80 -15.75 9.88
CA ASN A 229 1.62 -15.12 10.50
C ASN A 229 0.30 -15.64 9.93
N ARG A 230 0.34 -16.68 9.08
CA ARG A 230 -0.87 -17.25 8.50
C ARG A 230 -1.64 -18.02 9.57
N PRO A 231 -2.90 -17.69 9.86
CA PRO A 231 -3.67 -18.37 10.90
C PRO A 231 -3.96 -19.81 10.50
N GLU A 232 -4.00 -20.70 11.51
CA GLU A 232 -4.17 -22.14 11.29
C GLU A 232 -5.45 -22.49 10.52
N HIS A 233 -6.56 -21.81 10.81
CA HIS A 233 -7.84 -22.03 10.13
C HIS A 233 -7.81 -21.65 8.63
N LEU A 234 -6.80 -20.89 8.18
CA LEU A 234 -6.53 -20.57 6.78
C LEU A 234 -5.32 -21.31 6.24
N ALA A 235 -4.81 -22.33 6.96
CA ALA A 235 -3.74 -23.16 6.44
C ALA A 235 -4.13 -23.79 5.09
N ARG A 236 -3.14 -24.09 4.26
CA ARG A 236 -3.35 -24.87 3.04
C ARG A 236 -3.73 -26.28 3.37
N VAL A 237 -4.68 -26.83 2.62
CA VAL A 237 -5.22 -28.18 2.87
C VAL A 237 -4.56 -29.20 1.94
N GLY A 238 -4.16 -28.82 0.74
CA GLY A 238 -3.51 -29.67 -0.25
C GLY A 238 -1.98 -29.63 -0.18
N GLU A 239 -1.34 -30.57 -0.88
CA GLU A 239 0.08 -30.44 -1.16
C GLU A 239 0.31 -29.17 -1.98
N ALA A 240 1.31 -28.37 -1.59
CA ALA A 240 1.63 -27.12 -2.29
C ALA A 240 2.05 -27.42 -3.73
N THR A 241 1.10 -27.40 -4.66
CA THR A 241 1.32 -27.62 -6.08
C THR A 241 1.94 -26.42 -6.78
N GLY A 242 2.04 -25.28 -6.07
CA GLY A 242 2.68 -24.06 -6.53
C GLY A 242 4.16 -23.97 -6.12
N ARG A 243 4.86 -23.01 -6.68
CA ARG A 243 6.20 -22.66 -6.20
C ARG A 243 6.17 -22.36 -4.71
N LYS A 244 7.10 -22.95 -3.95
CA LYS A 244 7.39 -22.51 -2.58
C LYS A 244 7.65 -21.00 -2.62
N SER A 245 7.21 -20.26 -1.58
CA SER A 245 7.57 -18.85 -1.42
C SER A 245 9.09 -18.71 -1.54
N MET A 246 9.54 -17.88 -2.49
CA MET A 246 10.96 -17.57 -2.60
C MET A 246 11.37 -16.71 -1.42
N THR A 247 12.56 -16.97 -0.90
CA THR A 247 13.23 -16.06 0.02
C THR A 247 13.68 -14.80 -0.73
N PHE A 248 13.99 -13.76 0.00
CA PHE A 248 14.57 -12.55 -0.59
C PHE A 248 15.86 -12.85 -1.39
N GLU A 249 16.75 -13.69 -0.86
CA GLU A 249 18.01 -14.05 -1.51
C GLU A 249 17.81 -14.88 -2.79
N GLU A 250 16.86 -15.82 -2.77
CA GLU A 250 16.49 -16.58 -3.97
C GLU A 250 15.94 -15.68 -5.08
N MET A 251 15.06 -14.72 -4.72
CA MET A 251 14.55 -13.74 -5.67
C MET A 251 15.67 -12.85 -6.22
N LYS A 252 16.53 -12.32 -5.35
CA LYS A 252 17.67 -11.49 -5.72
C LYS A 252 18.58 -12.23 -6.68
N GLY A 253 18.92 -13.49 -6.39
CA GLY A 253 19.72 -14.34 -7.27
C GLY A 253 19.09 -14.60 -8.63
N MET A 254 17.78 -14.85 -8.67
CA MET A 254 17.03 -15.04 -9.92
C MET A 254 17.03 -13.77 -10.78
N LEU A 255 16.81 -12.60 -10.19
CA LEU A 255 16.82 -11.32 -10.90
C LEU A 255 18.22 -10.98 -11.43
N ALA A 256 19.26 -11.20 -10.63
CA ALA A 256 20.64 -11.03 -11.06
C ALA A 256 20.99 -11.93 -12.24
N ALA A 257 20.59 -13.21 -12.21
CA ALA A 257 20.78 -14.14 -13.32
C ALA A 257 20.01 -13.72 -14.60
N ALA A 258 18.92 -12.98 -14.45
CA ALA A 258 18.17 -12.38 -15.55
C ALA A 258 18.72 -11.02 -16.03
N GLY A 259 19.88 -10.59 -15.50
CA GLY A 259 20.50 -9.29 -15.85
C GLY A 259 19.74 -8.06 -15.35
N ARG A 260 18.89 -8.22 -14.32
CA ARG A 260 18.14 -7.11 -13.73
C ARG A 260 18.97 -6.45 -12.63
N ASP A 261 18.68 -5.16 -12.38
CA ASP A 261 19.24 -4.47 -11.23
C ASP A 261 18.74 -5.11 -9.93
N VAL A 262 19.66 -5.42 -9.03
CA VAL A 262 19.42 -6.05 -7.73
C VAL A 262 19.88 -5.17 -6.57
N THR A 263 19.96 -3.88 -6.79
CA THR A 263 20.24 -2.89 -5.73
C THR A 263 19.15 -2.97 -4.68
N GLU A 264 19.54 -3.15 -3.43
CA GLU A 264 18.59 -3.14 -2.31
C GLU A 264 18.19 -1.71 -1.98
N ALA A 265 16.88 -1.51 -1.77
CA ALA A 265 16.37 -0.21 -1.35
C ALA A 265 16.76 0.09 0.09
N ASP A 266 17.15 1.32 0.35
CA ASP A 266 17.25 1.86 1.71
C ASP A 266 15.84 2.16 2.23
N LEU A 267 15.38 1.36 3.21
CA LEU A 267 14.02 1.48 3.75
C LEU A 267 13.84 2.73 4.61
N ASP A 268 14.90 3.27 5.21
CA ASP A 268 14.84 4.52 5.97
C ASP A 268 14.70 5.71 5.01
N ALA A 269 15.49 5.73 3.92
CA ALA A 269 15.35 6.73 2.87
C ALA A 269 13.99 6.66 2.18
N LEU A 270 13.45 5.45 1.96
CA LEU A 270 12.09 5.27 1.43
C LEU A 270 11.04 5.81 2.41
N GLY A 271 11.19 5.56 3.70
CA GLY A 271 10.33 6.11 4.75
C GLY A 271 10.34 7.64 4.76
N ASP A 272 11.52 8.25 4.68
CA ASP A 272 11.68 9.71 4.60
C ASP A 272 10.98 10.28 3.36
N PHE A 273 11.15 9.65 2.20
CA PHE A 273 10.45 10.04 0.97
C PHE A 273 8.93 9.97 1.13
N VAL A 274 8.40 8.85 1.63
CA VAL A 274 6.95 8.66 1.82
C VAL A 274 6.37 9.75 2.73
N VAL A 275 7.05 10.10 3.84
CA VAL A 275 6.55 11.12 4.76
C VAL A 275 6.58 12.52 4.13
N VAL A 276 7.59 12.84 3.32
CA VAL A 276 7.63 14.11 2.57
C VAL A 276 6.47 14.22 1.58
N GLU A 277 6.23 13.19 0.79
CA GLU A 277 5.14 13.17 -0.18
C GLU A 277 3.75 13.15 0.51
N THR A 278 3.65 12.52 1.70
CA THR A 278 2.45 12.58 2.53
C THR A 278 2.18 14.00 3.02
N ALA A 279 3.21 14.71 3.51
CA ALA A 279 3.09 16.09 3.97
C ALA A 279 2.60 17.00 2.83
N ALA A 280 3.13 16.81 1.62
CA ALA A 280 2.73 17.53 0.40
C ALA A 280 1.41 17.03 -0.21
N ARG A 281 0.70 16.12 0.45
CA ARG A 281 -0.61 15.57 0.05
C ARG A 281 -0.65 14.97 -1.35
N ARG A 282 0.45 14.38 -1.81
CA ARG A 282 0.50 13.71 -3.10
C ARG A 282 -0.44 12.51 -3.13
N TYR A 283 -1.31 12.43 -4.16
CA TYR A 283 -2.20 11.28 -4.32
C TYR A 283 -1.43 10.00 -4.66
N ILE A 284 -0.51 10.05 -5.61
CA ILE A 284 0.38 8.93 -5.93
C ILE A 284 1.73 9.16 -5.27
N ILE A 285 2.13 8.21 -4.40
CA ILE A 285 3.43 8.22 -3.73
C ILE A 285 4.26 7.08 -4.32
N THR A 286 5.32 7.43 -5.06
CA THR A 286 6.29 6.49 -5.62
C THR A 286 7.55 7.23 -6.07
N MET A 287 8.72 6.61 -5.95
CA MET A 287 9.99 7.28 -6.29
C MET A 287 10.23 7.35 -7.79
N ASP A 288 9.76 6.38 -8.56
CA ASP A 288 10.01 6.32 -10.01
C ASP A 288 8.89 5.59 -10.75
N LEU A 289 8.46 6.18 -11.87
CA LEU A 289 7.45 5.63 -12.77
C LEU A 289 7.92 5.47 -14.21
N ARG A 290 9.19 5.77 -14.54
CA ARG A 290 9.67 5.87 -15.91
C ARG A 290 9.33 4.65 -16.77
N ASP A 291 9.68 3.45 -16.30
CA ASP A 291 9.37 2.20 -17.01
C ASP A 291 7.88 1.82 -16.95
N THR A 292 7.18 2.33 -15.94
CA THR A 292 5.75 2.05 -15.70
C THR A 292 4.87 2.88 -16.64
N VAL A 293 5.23 4.12 -16.95
CA VAL A 293 4.43 5.00 -17.84
C VAL A 293 4.25 4.36 -19.22
N ASP A 294 5.32 3.82 -19.81
CA ASP A 294 5.24 3.14 -21.09
C ASP A 294 4.37 1.88 -21.04
N LEU A 295 4.42 1.14 -19.93
CA LEU A 295 3.55 -0.01 -19.72
C LEU A 295 2.08 0.42 -19.64
N LEU A 296 1.77 1.48 -18.91
CA LEU A 296 0.42 2.02 -18.77
C LEU A 296 -0.16 2.48 -20.11
N HIS A 297 0.63 3.22 -20.92
CA HIS A 297 0.22 3.62 -22.26
C HIS A 297 -0.09 2.42 -23.16
N ARG A 298 0.78 1.40 -23.17
CA ARG A 298 0.53 0.17 -23.95
C ARG A 298 -0.71 -0.57 -23.47
N ARG A 299 -0.98 -0.57 -22.15
CA ARG A 299 -2.19 -1.18 -21.59
C ARG A 299 -3.44 -0.43 -22.02
N ALA A 300 -3.43 0.90 -21.94
CA ALA A 300 -4.55 1.75 -22.36
C ALA A 300 -4.87 1.55 -23.85
N ASN A 301 -3.86 1.57 -24.72
CA ASN A 301 -4.03 1.32 -26.15
C ASN A 301 -4.60 -0.07 -26.44
N ALA A 302 -4.05 -1.11 -25.78
CA ALA A 302 -4.55 -2.47 -25.97
C ALA A 302 -6.04 -2.61 -25.56
N ILE A 303 -6.45 -1.95 -24.48
CA ILE A 303 -7.86 -1.92 -24.04
C ILE A 303 -8.73 -1.19 -25.09
N GLY A 304 -8.26 -0.05 -25.61
CA GLY A 304 -8.96 0.70 -26.68
C GLY A 304 -9.13 -0.11 -27.94
N ASP A 305 -8.15 -0.95 -28.27
CA ASP A 305 -8.17 -1.86 -29.44
C ASP A 305 -8.86 -3.20 -29.16
N LEU A 306 -9.46 -3.38 -27.99
CA LEU A 306 -10.12 -4.63 -27.53
C LEU A 306 -9.17 -5.85 -27.52
N ASN A 307 -7.88 -5.61 -27.29
CA ASN A 307 -6.86 -6.64 -27.16
C ASN A 307 -6.49 -6.92 -25.71
N VAL A 308 -5.76 -8.02 -25.48
CA VAL A 308 -5.25 -8.37 -24.15
C VAL A 308 -4.15 -7.37 -23.75
N PRO A 309 -4.34 -6.60 -22.65
CA PRO A 309 -3.32 -5.68 -22.21
C PRO A 309 -2.05 -6.40 -21.73
N PRO A 310 -0.86 -5.81 -21.95
CA PRO A 310 0.39 -6.37 -21.43
C PRO A 310 0.38 -6.44 -19.91
N HIS A 311 1.13 -7.40 -19.36
CA HIS A 311 1.27 -7.64 -17.93
C HIS A 311 2.64 -7.17 -17.41
N HIS A 312 2.76 -7.07 -16.08
CA HIS A 312 4.00 -6.80 -15.38
C HIS A 312 4.76 -8.11 -15.11
N GLY A 313 6.07 -8.09 -15.25
CA GLY A 313 6.93 -9.25 -14.99
C GLY A 313 7.59 -9.84 -16.22
N MET A 314 8.40 -10.90 -16.01
CA MET A 314 9.06 -11.62 -17.10
C MET A 314 8.04 -12.36 -17.96
N PRO A 315 8.33 -12.57 -19.27
CA PRO A 315 7.52 -13.47 -20.10
C PRO A 315 7.41 -14.83 -19.41
N VAL A 316 6.20 -15.39 -19.38
CA VAL A 316 5.91 -16.71 -18.82
C VAL A 316 6.37 -17.79 -19.78
#